data_2a9bfe2fe58633f94cffd6fab7fc18aa
#
_entry.id   2a9bfe2fe58633f94cffd6fab7fc18aa
#
_cell.length_a   1.000
_cell.length_b   1.000
_cell.length_c   1.000
_cell.angle_alpha   90.00
_cell.angle_beta   90.00
_cell.angle_gamma   90.00
#
_symmetry.space_group_name_H-M   'P 1'
#
loop_
_entity.id
_entity.type
_entity.pdbx_description
1 polymer ?
#
loop_
_entity_poly.entity_id
_entity_poly.type
_entity_poly.pdbx_seq_one_letter_code
_entity_poly.pdbx_strand_id
1 'polypeptide(L)'
;TKITTSTYEVLEATANKLVLAKTPVKDSIKEICLLQNGGIAKKLTLASGTADANTFTIADKTITLAADTTGTFYVEYDYESEKAVKVTKSADKFPGVYEARIYVTMHDACNKNDIYTGVIIAKRAEIDPSSIEIGLNAEGGHPFQLNFNKEYCDPKGDLFSIIVDE
;
A
#
# COMPACT_ATOMS: atom_id res chain seq x y z
N THR A 1 1.34 -17.71 -5.06
CA THR A 1 -0.07 -17.23 -5.20
C THR A 1 -0.01 -15.89 -5.92
N LYS A 2 -0.76 -15.76 -7.01
CA LYS A 2 -0.88 -14.50 -7.74
C LYS A 2 -1.78 -13.54 -6.96
N ILE A 3 -1.42 -12.27 -6.96
CA ILE A 3 -2.19 -11.20 -6.32
C ILE A 3 -2.65 -10.24 -7.41
N THR A 4 -3.95 -9.95 -7.44
CA THR A 4 -4.49 -8.92 -8.33
C THR A 4 -4.12 -7.54 -7.78
N THR A 5 -3.53 -6.72 -8.62
CA THR A 5 -3.14 -5.34 -8.32
C THR A 5 -3.46 -4.43 -9.50
N SER A 6 -3.61 -3.14 -9.22
CA SER A 6 -3.92 -2.13 -10.23
C SER A 6 -2.65 -1.50 -10.80
N THR A 7 -2.71 -1.09 -12.05
CA THR A 7 -1.69 -0.26 -12.70
C THR A 7 -2.33 0.71 -13.67
N TYR A 8 -1.58 1.71 -14.07
CA TYR A 8 -1.96 2.58 -15.15
C TYR A 8 -0.80 2.73 -16.16
N GLU A 9 -1.13 3.02 -17.39
CA GLU A 9 -0.18 3.31 -18.45
C GLU A 9 -0.66 4.51 -19.24
N VAL A 10 0.31 5.27 -19.76
CA VAL A 10 0.07 6.35 -20.72
C VAL A 10 0.67 5.90 -22.03
N LEU A 11 -0.18 5.66 -23.01
CA LEU A 11 0.17 5.02 -24.28
C LEU A 11 -0.24 5.89 -25.47
N GLU A 12 0.55 5.88 -26.51
CA GLU A 12 0.22 6.51 -27.78
C GLU A 12 -0.46 5.51 -28.71
N ALA A 13 -1.59 5.89 -29.26
CA ALA A 13 -2.32 5.05 -30.22
C ALA A 13 -1.55 4.89 -31.50
N THR A 14 -1.23 3.64 -31.86
CA THR A 14 -0.57 3.29 -33.12
C THR A 14 -1.51 2.42 -33.95
N ALA A 15 -1.89 2.87 -35.15
CA ALA A 15 -2.86 2.18 -36.01
C ALA A 15 -4.14 1.78 -35.26
N ASN A 16 -4.74 2.72 -34.55
CA ASN A 16 -5.93 2.55 -33.70
C ASN A 16 -5.81 1.46 -32.57
N LYS A 17 -4.59 1.16 -32.15
CA LYS A 17 -4.34 0.16 -31.08
C LYS A 17 -3.49 0.73 -29.97
N LEU A 18 -3.79 0.27 -28.74
CA LEU A 18 -2.95 0.45 -27.57
C LEU A 18 -2.51 -0.94 -27.09
N VAL A 19 -1.21 -1.13 -26.85
CA VAL A 19 -0.66 -2.41 -26.39
C VAL A 19 -0.20 -2.26 -24.95
N LEU A 20 -0.86 -2.95 -24.05
CA LEU A 20 -0.59 -2.92 -22.63
C LEU A 20 0.66 -3.73 -22.28
N ALA A 21 1.44 -3.26 -21.32
CA ALA A 21 2.62 -3.97 -20.82
C ALA A 21 2.24 -5.27 -20.08
N LYS A 22 1.12 -5.25 -19.34
CA LYS A 22 0.60 -6.40 -18.60
C LYS A 22 -0.70 -6.91 -19.20
N THR A 23 -0.98 -8.20 -19.03
CA THR A 23 -2.27 -8.77 -19.41
C THR A 23 -3.30 -8.37 -18.34
N PRO A 24 -4.35 -7.63 -18.72
CA PRO A 24 -5.40 -7.27 -17.78
C PRO A 24 -6.20 -8.50 -17.32
N VAL A 25 -6.68 -8.45 -16.12
CA VAL A 25 -7.70 -9.40 -15.66
C VAL A 25 -8.97 -9.14 -16.48
N LYS A 26 -9.74 -10.18 -16.74
CA LYS A 26 -10.98 -10.06 -17.50
C LYS A 26 -11.90 -9.01 -16.85
N ASP A 27 -12.44 -8.13 -17.67
CA ASP A 27 -13.37 -7.07 -17.29
C ASP A 27 -12.83 -6.08 -16.24
N SER A 28 -11.50 -5.95 -16.13
CA SER A 28 -10.85 -5.12 -15.13
C SER A 28 -10.37 -3.75 -15.62
N ILE A 29 -10.62 -3.39 -16.85
CA ILE A 29 -10.33 -2.04 -17.34
C ILE A 29 -11.23 -1.06 -16.59
N LYS A 30 -10.61 -0.21 -15.78
CA LYS A 30 -11.31 0.77 -14.94
C LYS A 30 -11.57 2.04 -15.71
N GLU A 31 -10.56 2.49 -16.43
CA GLU A 31 -10.65 3.75 -17.14
C GLU A 31 -9.77 3.76 -18.38
N ILE A 32 -10.30 4.31 -19.48
CA ILE A 32 -9.54 4.69 -20.67
C ILE A 32 -9.94 6.11 -21.05
N CYS A 33 -8.97 7.00 -21.07
CA CYS A 33 -9.17 8.41 -21.37
C CYS A 33 -8.21 8.91 -22.45
N LEU A 34 -8.73 9.60 -23.44
CA LEU A 34 -7.91 10.41 -24.34
C LEU A 34 -7.40 11.64 -23.60
N LEU A 35 -6.10 11.84 -23.62
CA LEU A 35 -5.43 13.00 -23.04
C LEU A 35 -5.21 14.08 -24.10
N GLN A 36 -5.53 15.33 -23.78
CA GLN A 36 -5.30 16.48 -24.65
C GLN A 36 -4.99 17.72 -23.81
N ASN A 37 -3.98 18.48 -24.19
CA ASN A 37 -3.57 19.71 -23.49
C ASN A 37 -3.33 19.52 -21.97
N GLY A 38 -2.79 18.35 -21.58
CA GLY A 38 -2.51 18.03 -20.16
C GLY A 38 -3.72 17.64 -19.33
N GLY A 39 -4.90 17.44 -19.94
CA GLY A 39 -6.12 17.03 -19.26
C GLY A 39 -6.85 15.88 -19.97
N ILE A 40 -7.91 15.39 -19.34
CA ILE A 40 -8.80 14.38 -19.92
C ILE A 40 -9.73 15.08 -20.93
N ALA A 41 -9.59 14.75 -22.21
CA ALA A 41 -10.47 15.24 -23.25
C ALA A 41 -11.71 14.36 -23.43
N LYS A 42 -11.56 13.04 -23.24
CA LYS A 42 -12.65 12.10 -23.50
C LYS A 42 -12.42 10.79 -22.75
N LYS A 43 -13.47 10.25 -22.18
CA LYS A 43 -13.52 8.91 -21.59
C LYS A 43 -14.17 7.94 -22.54
N LEU A 44 -13.59 6.74 -22.69
CA LEU A 44 -14.12 5.66 -23.51
C LEU A 44 -14.75 4.57 -22.66
N THR A 45 -15.74 3.88 -23.21
CA THR A 45 -16.42 2.74 -22.60
C THR A 45 -16.20 1.46 -23.39
N LEU A 46 -16.36 0.32 -22.75
CA LEU A 46 -16.22 -0.98 -23.41
C LEU A 46 -17.38 -1.18 -24.41
N ALA A 47 -17.05 -1.51 -25.65
CA ALA A 47 -18.02 -1.82 -26.68
C ALA A 47 -18.54 -3.25 -26.51
N SER A 48 -19.81 -3.46 -26.82
CA SER A 48 -20.39 -4.80 -26.96
C SER A 48 -20.14 -5.47 -28.30
N GLY A 49 -19.50 -4.77 -29.24
CA GLY A 49 -19.19 -5.21 -30.60
C GLY A 49 -17.96 -4.48 -31.15
N THR A 50 -18.10 -3.85 -32.30
CA THR A 50 -17.02 -3.05 -32.90
C THR A 50 -16.84 -1.72 -32.19
N ALA A 51 -15.60 -1.30 -31.98
CA ALA A 51 -15.30 -0.02 -31.34
C ALA A 51 -15.74 1.16 -32.25
N ASP A 52 -16.33 2.17 -31.64
CA ASP A 52 -16.71 3.44 -32.24
C ASP A 52 -15.95 4.62 -31.61
N ALA A 53 -16.30 5.84 -31.98
CA ALA A 53 -15.63 7.03 -31.48
C ALA A 53 -15.66 7.19 -29.94
N ASN A 54 -16.56 6.52 -29.20
CA ASN A 54 -16.74 6.63 -27.76
C ASN A 54 -16.43 5.32 -27.02
N THR A 55 -16.06 4.29 -27.76
CA THR A 55 -15.91 2.94 -27.22
C THR A 55 -14.60 2.31 -27.65
N PHE A 56 -14.21 1.25 -26.95
CA PHE A 56 -13.07 0.42 -27.27
C PHE A 56 -13.43 -1.05 -27.16
N THR A 57 -12.63 -1.91 -27.80
CA THR A 57 -12.63 -3.37 -27.55
C THR A 57 -11.29 -3.80 -27.01
N ILE A 58 -11.25 -4.95 -26.34
CA ILE A 58 -10.00 -5.50 -25.81
C ILE A 58 -9.90 -6.99 -26.11
N ALA A 59 -8.72 -7.40 -26.54
CA ALA A 59 -8.34 -8.80 -26.69
C ALA A 59 -6.92 -8.98 -26.14
N ASP A 60 -6.78 -9.83 -25.13
CA ASP A 60 -5.53 -10.01 -24.38
C ASP A 60 -4.94 -8.68 -23.89
N LYS A 61 -3.80 -8.28 -24.44
CA LYS A 61 -3.11 -7.01 -24.13
C LYS A 61 -3.43 -5.88 -25.08
N THR A 62 -4.24 -6.12 -26.08
CA THR A 62 -4.48 -5.15 -27.15
C THR A 62 -5.85 -4.53 -27.02
N ILE A 63 -5.87 -3.24 -26.82
CA ILE A 63 -7.08 -2.41 -26.88
C ILE A 63 -7.19 -1.89 -28.31
N THR A 64 -8.35 -2.10 -28.92
CA THR A 64 -8.66 -1.58 -30.25
C THR A 64 -9.64 -0.42 -30.13
N LEU A 65 -9.29 0.69 -30.70
CA LEU A 65 -10.06 1.94 -30.78
C LEU A 65 -10.79 2.03 -32.11
N ALA A 66 -11.61 3.06 -32.28
CA ALA A 66 -12.21 3.36 -33.60
C ALA A 66 -11.12 3.55 -34.68
N ALA A 67 -11.48 3.32 -35.92
CA ALA A 67 -10.58 3.55 -37.05
C ALA A 67 -10.03 4.99 -37.06
N ASP A 68 -8.79 5.13 -37.48
CA ASP A 68 -8.07 6.42 -37.58
C ASP A 68 -7.91 7.19 -36.25
N THR A 69 -8.14 6.51 -35.10
CA THR A 69 -7.93 7.14 -33.81
C THR A 69 -6.44 7.25 -33.49
N THR A 70 -6.02 8.49 -33.19
CA THR A 70 -4.65 8.84 -32.81
C THR A 70 -4.67 9.60 -31.47
N GLY A 71 -3.50 9.74 -30.84
CA GLY A 71 -3.33 10.52 -29.63
C GLY A 71 -2.85 9.67 -28.44
N THR A 72 -2.69 10.33 -27.32
CA THR A 72 -2.19 9.75 -26.08
C THR A 72 -3.35 9.37 -25.17
N PHE A 73 -3.32 8.16 -24.67
CA PHE A 73 -4.38 7.62 -23.82
C PHE A 73 -3.83 7.22 -22.44
N TYR A 74 -4.56 7.56 -21.40
CA TYR A 74 -4.43 7.01 -20.06
C TYR A 74 -5.29 5.76 -19.98
N VAL A 75 -4.72 4.67 -19.47
CA VAL A 75 -5.41 3.38 -19.30
C VAL A 75 -5.13 2.87 -17.90
N GLU A 76 -6.19 2.62 -17.13
CA GLU A 76 -6.10 1.99 -15.80
C GLU A 76 -6.77 0.62 -15.80
N TYR A 77 -6.08 -0.38 -15.25
CA TYR A 77 -6.55 -1.76 -15.23
C TYR A 77 -5.92 -2.58 -14.13
N ASP A 78 -6.54 -3.72 -13.80
CA ASP A 78 -5.97 -4.68 -12.87
C ASP A 78 -5.26 -5.81 -13.61
N TYR A 79 -4.17 -6.30 -13.04
CA TYR A 79 -3.42 -7.44 -13.54
C TYR A 79 -2.99 -8.37 -12.40
N GLU A 80 -2.65 -9.61 -12.71
CA GLU A 80 -2.13 -10.57 -11.75
C GLU A 80 -0.61 -10.47 -11.65
N SER A 81 -0.10 -10.34 -10.42
CA SER A 81 1.33 -10.31 -10.12
C SER A 81 1.72 -11.46 -9.19
N GLU A 82 2.81 -12.15 -9.52
CA GLU A 82 3.44 -13.16 -8.65
C GLU A 82 4.39 -12.54 -7.62
N LYS A 83 4.79 -11.28 -7.86
CA LYS A 83 5.76 -10.55 -7.02
C LYS A 83 5.10 -9.53 -6.08
N ALA A 84 3.79 -9.33 -6.20
CA ALA A 84 3.08 -8.39 -5.35
C ALA A 84 2.97 -8.92 -3.92
N VAL A 85 3.10 -8.02 -2.96
CA VAL A 85 2.86 -8.29 -1.54
C VAL A 85 1.62 -7.50 -1.10
N LYS A 86 0.65 -8.18 -0.50
CA LYS A 86 -0.55 -7.55 0.06
C LYS A 86 -0.44 -7.53 1.57
N VAL A 87 -0.43 -6.35 2.15
CA VAL A 87 -0.57 -6.15 3.59
C VAL A 87 -2.00 -5.71 3.86
N THR A 88 -2.70 -6.46 4.71
CA THR A 88 -4.08 -6.15 5.08
C THR A 88 -4.16 -6.02 6.60
N LYS A 89 -4.73 -4.91 7.05
CA LYS A 89 -5.16 -4.74 8.43
C LYS A 89 -6.68 -4.92 8.47
N SER A 90 -7.14 -5.81 9.33
CA SER A 90 -8.57 -6.09 9.51
C SER A 90 -9.05 -5.41 10.79
N ALA A 91 -10.18 -4.69 10.72
CA ALA A 91 -10.77 -4.02 11.87
C ALA A 91 -11.55 -4.97 12.79
N ASP A 92 -11.83 -6.18 12.31
CA ASP A 92 -12.56 -7.23 13.04
C ASP A 92 -11.69 -8.11 13.92
N LYS A 93 -10.35 -7.92 13.87
CA LYS A 93 -9.40 -8.64 14.71
C LYS A 93 -8.90 -7.72 15.81
N PHE A 94 -9.16 -8.12 17.05
CA PHE A 94 -8.54 -7.47 18.19
C PHE A 94 -7.02 -7.65 18.14
N PRO A 95 -6.24 -6.60 18.45
CA PRO A 95 -4.80 -6.74 18.57
C PRO A 95 -4.47 -7.81 19.61
N GLY A 96 -3.52 -8.67 19.28
CA GLY A 96 -3.01 -9.65 20.23
C GLY A 96 -2.27 -8.97 21.37
N VAL A 97 -2.24 -9.64 22.51
CA VAL A 97 -1.42 -9.23 23.67
C VAL A 97 -0.05 -9.90 23.54
N TYR A 98 1.00 -9.12 23.64
CA TYR A 98 2.37 -9.57 23.46
C TYR A 98 3.27 -9.10 24.60
N GLU A 99 4.38 -9.80 24.84
CA GLU A 99 5.49 -9.24 25.59
C GLU A 99 6.30 -8.34 24.65
N ALA A 100 6.49 -7.08 25.03
CA ALA A 100 7.32 -6.14 24.30
C ALA A 100 8.69 -5.98 24.97
N ARG A 101 9.75 -6.07 24.21
CA ARG A 101 11.13 -5.78 24.64
C ARG A 101 11.70 -4.69 23.74
N ILE A 102 12.01 -3.54 24.34
CA ILE A 102 12.54 -2.38 23.65
C ILE A 102 13.96 -2.14 24.12
N TYR A 103 14.92 -2.32 23.26
CA TYR A 103 16.33 -2.04 23.54
C TYR A 103 16.57 -0.55 23.38
N VAL A 104 17.16 0.07 24.40
CA VAL A 104 17.39 1.51 24.44
C VAL A 104 18.84 1.80 24.80
N THR A 105 19.32 2.93 24.30
CA THR A 105 20.61 3.50 24.70
C THR A 105 20.35 4.76 25.50
N MET A 106 20.94 4.86 26.67
CA MET A 106 20.75 5.99 27.59
C MET A 106 22.10 6.64 27.91
N HIS A 107 22.09 7.95 28.08
CA HIS A 107 23.23 8.69 28.58
C HIS A 107 23.12 8.82 30.10
N ASP A 108 24.25 8.76 30.77
CA ASP A 108 24.30 9.09 32.20
C ASP A 108 23.87 10.54 32.44
N ALA A 109 23.10 10.75 33.49
CA ALA A 109 22.59 12.09 33.81
C ALA A 109 23.67 13.05 34.28
N CYS A 110 24.76 12.54 34.87
CA CYS A 110 25.86 13.32 35.42
C CYS A 110 27.04 13.38 34.44
N ASN A 111 27.25 12.32 33.63
CA ASN A 111 28.34 12.26 32.66
C ASN A 111 27.80 11.89 31.27
N LYS A 112 27.61 12.89 30.42
CA LYS A 112 27.06 12.74 29.07
C LYS A 112 27.89 11.86 28.13
N ASN A 113 29.14 11.55 28.48
CA ASN A 113 30.00 10.70 27.66
C ASN A 113 29.80 9.20 27.96
N ASP A 114 29.18 8.88 29.07
CA ASP A 114 28.91 7.49 29.44
C ASP A 114 27.55 7.07 28.86
N ILE A 115 27.60 5.98 28.10
CA ILE A 115 26.45 5.44 27.38
C ILE A 115 26.18 4.06 27.94
N TYR A 116 24.98 3.87 28.47
CA TYR A 116 24.49 2.59 28.97
C TYR A 116 23.49 1.97 28.01
N THR A 117 23.48 0.67 27.95
CA THR A 117 22.46 -0.08 27.24
C THR A 117 21.41 -0.57 28.22
N GLY A 118 20.16 -0.50 27.82
CA GLY A 118 19.06 -0.95 28.64
C GLY A 118 17.98 -1.64 27.83
N VAL A 119 17.10 -2.33 28.54
CA VAL A 119 15.92 -2.95 27.96
C VAL A 119 14.69 -2.57 28.77
N ILE A 120 13.65 -2.14 28.07
CA ILE A 120 12.31 -1.94 28.64
C ILE A 120 11.50 -3.20 28.32
N ILE A 121 11.00 -3.86 29.34
CA ILE A 121 10.21 -5.08 29.23
C ILE A 121 8.80 -4.79 29.71
N ALA A 122 7.82 -4.90 28.81
CA ALA A 122 6.40 -4.86 29.14
C ALA A 122 5.78 -6.23 28.87
N LYS A 123 5.34 -6.92 29.90
CA LYS A 123 4.80 -8.28 29.80
C LYS A 123 3.48 -8.33 29.04
N ARG A 124 2.74 -7.22 29.06
CA ARG A 124 1.45 -7.10 28.40
C ARG A 124 1.36 -5.82 27.61
N ALA A 125 1.72 -5.89 26.34
CA ALA A 125 1.66 -4.79 25.40
C ALA A 125 0.65 -5.09 24.29
N GLU A 126 -0.12 -4.10 23.90
CA GLU A 126 -1.05 -4.13 22.79
C GLU A 126 -0.68 -3.03 21.79
N ILE A 127 -0.66 -3.36 20.51
CA ILE A 127 -0.45 -2.35 19.45
C ILE A 127 -1.76 -1.60 19.26
N ASP A 128 -1.73 -0.27 19.40
CA ASP A 128 -2.90 0.54 19.11
C ASP A 128 -3.15 0.56 17.59
N PRO A 129 -4.27 -0.02 17.13
CA PRO A 129 -4.57 -0.08 15.72
C PRO A 129 -4.93 1.29 15.11
N SER A 130 -5.30 2.27 15.90
CA SER A 130 -5.65 3.62 15.41
C SER A 130 -4.42 4.46 15.06
N SER A 131 -3.23 4.08 15.52
CA SER A 131 -2.00 4.84 15.36
C SER A 131 -1.21 4.55 14.06
N ILE A 132 -1.74 3.73 13.15
CA ILE A 132 -1.06 3.46 11.89
C ILE A 132 -1.42 4.56 10.88
N GLU A 133 -0.52 5.50 10.70
CA GLU A 133 -0.58 6.51 9.65
C GLU A 133 0.25 6.07 8.45
N ILE A 134 -0.33 6.16 7.25
CA ILE A 134 0.38 5.97 6.00
C ILE A 134 0.69 7.35 5.44
N GLY A 135 1.92 7.81 5.63
CA GLY A 135 2.40 9.05 5.03
C GLY A 135 2.91 8.82 3.61
N LEU A 136 2.61 9.73 2.70
CA LEU A 136 3.12 9.72 1.32
C LEU A 136 4.48 10.44 1.17
N ASN A 137 5.10 10.84 2.27
CA ASN A 137 6.40 11.51 2.26
C ASN A 137 7.53 10.49 2.12
N ALA A 138 8.62 10.90 1.45
CA ALA A 138 9.76 10.05 1.11
C ALA A 138 10.54 9.49 2.32
N GLU A 139 10.39 10.07 3.50
CA GLU A 139 10.93 9.56 4.76
C GLU A 139 9.81 8.86 5.53
N GLY A 140 9.52 7.63 5.13
CA GLY A 140 8.47 6.82 5.74
C GLY A 140 8.89 6.24 7.08
N GLY A 141 8.63 6.96 8.16
CA GLY A 141 8.48 6.37 9.48
C GLY A 141 7.07 5.81 9.60
N HIS A 142 6.93 4.59 10.11
CA HIS A 142 5.62 4.05 10.50
C HIS A 142 5.50 4.23 12.03
N PRO A 143 4.90 5.33 12.52
CA PRO A 143 4.67 5.48 13.94
C PRO A 143 3.70 4.38 14.40
N PHE A 144 4.03 3.72 15.48
CA PHE A 144 3.11 2.81 16.15
C PHE A 144 3.09 3.12 17.64
N GLN A 145 1.94 2.95 18.26
CA GLN A 145 1.75 3.15 19.68
C GLN A 145 1.58 1.79 20.35
N LEU A 146 2.30 1.59 21.45
CA LEU A 146 2.15 0.44 22.32
C LEU A 146 1.42 0.88 23.60
N ASN A 147 0.32 0.23 23.92
CA ASN A 147 -0.37 0.38 25.18
C ASN A 147 0.09 -0.71 26.12
N PHE A 148 0.63 -0.33 27.27
CA PHE A 148 1.06 -1.27 28.30
C PHE A 148 -0.07 -1.47 29.31
N ASN A 149 -0.46 -2.72 29.50
CA ASN A 149 -1.54 -3.09 30.36
C ASN A 149 -1.00 -3.91 31.57
N LYS A 150 -1.70 -3.80 32.68
CA LYS A 150 -1.42 -4.62 33.87
C LYS A 150 -1.63 -6.10 33.56
N GLU A 151 -0.71 -6.94 34.01
CA GLU A 151 -0.92 -8.38 34.04
C GLU A 151 -1.84 -8.76 35.20
N TYR A 152 -3.00 -9.33 34.89
CA TYR A 152 -4.02 -9.61 35.91
C TYR A 152 -3.58 -10.62 36.97
N CYS A 153 -2.65 -11.50 36.62
CA CYS A 153 -2.13 -12.52 37.51
C CYS A 153 -0.89 -12.07 38.31
N ASP A 154 -0.37 -10.86 38.06
CA ASP A 154 0.75 -10.30 38.78
C ASP A 154 0.25 -9.47 39.98
N PRO A 155 0.51 -9.92 41.26
CA PRO A 155 0.06 -9.19 42.44
C PRO A 155 0.70 -7.80 42.57
N LYS A 156 1.89 -7.57 41.98
CA LYS A 156 2.58 -6.26 42.01
C LYS A 156 1.96 -5.27 41.01
N GLY A 157 1.42 -5.76 39.90
CA GLY A 157 0.74 -4.95 38.94
C GLY A 157 1.67 -4.05 38.11
N ASP A 158 2.91 -4.46 37.90
CA ASP A 158 3.90 -3.72 37.13
C ASP A 158 3.46 -3.63 35.66
N LEU A 159 3.51 -2.41 35.11
CA LEU A 159 3.21 -2.19 33.69
C LEU A 159 4.43 -2.51 32.82
N PHE A 160 5.60 -2.10 33.25
CA PHE A 160 6.87 -2.37 32.60
C PHE A 160 8.03 -2.32 33.60
N SER A 161 9.14 -2.90 33.23
CA SER A 161 10.41 -2.83 33.97
C SER A 161 11.48 -2.26 33.04
N ILE A 162 12.38 -1.44 33.58
CA ILE A 162 13.57 -0.97 32.88
C ILE A 162 14.79 -1.61 33.55
N ILE A 163 15.59 -2.31 32.77
CA ILE A 163 16.83 -2.93 33.22
C ILE A 163 17.96 -2.22 32.49
N VAL A 164 18.92 -1.69 33.25
CA VAL A 164 20.11 -1.00 32.72
C VAL A 164 21.32 -1.82 33.11
N ASP A 165 22.22 -2.04 32.17
CA ASP A 165 23.52 -2.67 32.40
C ASP A 165 24.59 -1.55 32.43
N GLU A 166 25.22 -1.37 33.58
CA GLU A 166 26.25 -0.35 33.85
C GLU A 166 27.67 -0.87 33.57
#